data_ee76dfd43a445696b1776dad1e0d6ae8
#
_entry.id   ee76dfd43a445696b1776dad1e0d6ae8
#
_cell.length_a   1.000
_cell.length_b   1.000
_cell.length_c   1.000
_cell.angle_alpha   90.00
_cell.angle_beta   90.00
_cell.angle_gamma   90.00
#
_symmetry.space_group_name_H-M   'P 1'
#
loop_
_entity.id
_entity.type
_entity.pdbx_description
1 polymer ?
#
loop_
_entity_poly.entity_id
_entity_poly.type
_entity_poly.pdbx_seq_one_letter_code
_entity_poly.pdbx_strand_id
1 'polypeptide(L)'
;MSDKHDALIEVVDLIIRHGLTIDEVSDALKGEPAFKAAKSGGILSRLFAYIGGTFVIVGLSIYVGMRWDDLDALGRVLVTLGPGFCIFVLALVCTMDSRLERASTPLFVLAALVEPAGIMVTLQEYSSGGDPAHGVLFMNGVMAIQQGCTFIARRRTVLALTTIVFTLGFFTVAFDLLGVHHNLIGLVMGASLMCIAWSLDRSRHRSIAGLAYFFGSVIFLGAAWDWLHDTVANPLFLALACGAIFLSTVARSRSLLLVATLALVGYLGDFITDRFADDLSGPLMLIVIGFVLIGFGGLAVAINNRFISERSAAGPEGPALQ
;
A
#
# COMPACT_ATOMS: atom_id res chain seq x y z
N MET A 1 -8.20 -18.72 -34.54
CA MET A 1 -8.44 -17.29 -34.13
C MET A 1 -9.59 -16.66 -34.94
N SER A 2 -9.87 -17.14 -36.13
CA SER A 2 -10.99 -16.75 -37.02
C SER A 2 -12.36 -16.96 -36.35
N ASP A 3 -12.61 -18.14 -35.80
CA ASP A 3 -13.88 -18.60 -35.27
C ASP A 3 -14.50 -17.73 -34.15
N LYS A 4 -13.66 -17.15 -33.26
CA LYS A 4 -14.15 -16.24 -32.18
C LYS A 4 -14.48 -14.84 -32.71
N HIS A 5 -13.80 -14.42 -33.76
CA HIS A 5 -14.06 -13.11 -34.36
C HIS A 5 -15.35 -13.13 -35.14
N ASP A 6 -15.60 -14.21 -35.87
CA ASP A 6 -16.81 -14.43 -36.65
C ASP A 6 -18.04 -14.54 -35.73
N ALA A 7 -17.91 -15.29 -34.62
CA ALA A 7 -18.95 -15.37 -33.58
C ALA A 7 -19.25 -14.03 -32.89
N LEU A 8 -18.22 -13.18 -32.69
CA LEU A 8 -18.41 -11.83 -32.11
C LEU A 8 -19.17 -10.90 -33.08
N ILE A 9 -18.89 -10.99 -34.39
CA ILE A 9 -19.58 -10.21 -35.41
C ILE A 9 -21.07 -10.62 -35.46
N GLU A 10 -21.37 -11.91 -35.38
CA GLU A 10 -22.72 -12.43 -35.38
C GLU A 10 -23.52 -11.94 -34.15
N VAL A 11 -22.90 -11.96 -32.96
CA VAL A 11 -23.52 -11.44 -31.74
C VAL A 11 -23.80 -9.94 -31.83
N VAL A 12 -22.85 -9.16 -32.36
CA VAL A 12 -23.03 -7.70 -32.55
C VAL A 12 -24.19 -7.42 -33.54
N ASP A 13 -24.28 -8.16 -34.64
CA ASP A 13 -25.37 -8.02 -35.61
C ASP A 13 -26.76 -8.34 -35.01
N LEU A 14 -26.82 -9.38 -34.17
CA LEU A 14 -28.02 -9.75 -33.39
C LEU A 14 -28.43 -8.64 -32.41
N ILE A 15 -27.51 -8.04 -31.69
CA ILE A 15 -27.74 -6.94 -30.74
C ILE A 15 -28.33 -5.72 -31.50
N ILE A 16 -27.73 -5.39 -32.64
CA ILE A 16 -28.18 -4.25 -33.47
C ILE A 16 -29.56 -4.52 -34.06
N ARG A 17 -29.81 -5.71 -34.60
CA ARG A 17 -31.12 -6.06 -35.22
C ARG A 17 -32.29 -6.04 -34.24
N HIS A 18 -32.05 -6.41 -32.98
CA HIS A 18 -33.11 -6.46 -31.97
C HIS A 18 -33.14 -5.25 -31.05
N GLY A 19 -32.27 -4.23 -31.28
CA GLY A 19 -32.26 -2.98 -30.52
C GLY A 19 -31.92 -3.18 -29.03
N LEU A 20 -31.19 -4.26 -28.70
CA LEU A 20 -30.81 -4.59 -27.33
C LEU A 20 -29.70 -3.66 -26.86
N THR A 21 -29.78 -3.25 -25.59
CA THR A 21 -28.68 -2.51 -24.94
C THR A 21 -27.63 -3.47 -24.37
N ILE A 22 -26.39 -2.99 -24.26
CA ILE A 22 -25.28 -3.79 -23.68
C ILE A 22 -25.61 -4.21 -22.26
N ASP A 23 -26.34 -3.38 -21.50
CA ASP A 23 -26.74 -3.68 -20.13
C ASP A 23 -27.79 -4.81 -20.07
N GLU A 24 -28.78 -4.84 -20.97
CA GLU A 24 -29.76 -5.91 -21.06
C GLU A 24 -29.12 -7.25 -21.41
N VAL A 25 -28.17 -7.27 -22.35
CA VAL A 25 -27.43 -8.48 -22.72
C VAL A 25 -26.53 -8.94 -21.56
N SER A 26 -25.88 -7.99 -20.88
CA SER A 26 -25.04 -8.30 -19.71
C SER A 26 -25.86 -8.88 -18.55
N ASP A 27 -27.05 -8.37 -18.29
CA ASP A 27 -27.92 -8.85 -17.22
C ASP A 27 -28.57 -10.21 -17.55
N ALA A 28 -28.95 -10.44 -18.79
CA ALA A 28 -29.39 -11.73 -19.27
C ALA A 28 -28.27 -12.79 -19.12
N LEU A 29 -27.03 -12.46 -19.51
CA LEU A 29 -25.88 -13.35 -19.36
C LEU A 29 -25.54 -13.65 -17.90
N LYS A 30 -25.72 -12.69 -16.98
CA LYS A 30 -25.52 -12.90 -15.53
C LYS A 30 -26.55 -13.90 -14.94
N GLY A 31 -27.73 -14.01 -15.55
CA GLY A 31 -28.76 -14.98 -15.18
C GLY A 31 -28.44 -16.44 -15.56
N GLU A 32 -27.67 -16.63 -16.63
CA GLU A 32 -27.37 -17.93 -17.21
C GLU A 32 -26.48 -18.80 -16.29
N PRO A 33 -26.91 -20.06 -15.97
CA PRO A 33 -26.11 -20.95 -15.10
C PRO A 33 -24.75 -21.30 -15.72
N ALA A 34 -24.64 -21.36 -17.04
CA ALA A 34 -23.37 -21.62 -17.73
C ALA A 34 -22.35 -20.47 -17.55
N PHE A 35 -22.81 -19.22 -17.53
CA PHE A 35 -21.95 -18.05 -17.29
C PHE A 35 -21.50 -17.97 -15.83
N LYS A 36 -22.40 -18.32 -14.88
CA LYS A 36 -22.06 -18.42 -13.46
C LYS A 36 -21.04 -19.55 -13.20
N ALA A 37 -21.20 -20.71 -13.84
CA ALA A 37 -20.27 -21.82 -13.73
C ALA A 37 -18.89 -21.50 -14.33
N ALA A 38 -18.83 -20.85 -15.49
CA ALA A 38 -17.57 -20.41 -16.10
C ALA A 38 -16.83 -19.38 -15.24
N LYS A 39 -17.55 -18.43 -14.61
CA LYS A 39 -16.99 -17.42 -13.71
C LYS A 39 -16.51 -18.03 -12.37
N SER A 40 -17.27 -18.98 -11.80
CA SER A 40 -16.91 -19.66 -10.56
C SER A 40 -15.71 -20.61 -10.74
N GLY A 41 -15.63 -21.34 -11.85
CA GLY A 41 -14.49 -22.19 -12.20
C GLY A 41 -13.18 -21.40 -12.33
N GLY A 42 -13.23 -20.20 -12.90
CA GLY A 42 -12.06 -19.32 -12.99
C GLY A 42 -11.61 -18.78 -11.63
N ILE A 43 -12.52 -18.51 -10.70
CA ILE A 43 -12.19 -18.06 -9.33
C ILE A 43 -11.59 -19.22 -8.53
N LEU A 44 -12.20 -20.37 -8.58
CA LEU A 44 -11.75 -21.58 -7.86
C LEU A 44 -10.36 -22.00 -8.34
N SER A 45 -10.12 -22.04 -9.65
CA SER A 45 -8.81 -22.35 -10.23
C SER A 45 -7.73 -21.36 -9.78
N ARG A 46 -8.04 -20.06 -9.72
CA ARG A 46 -7.11 -19.04 -9.20
C ARG A 46 -6.83 -19.24 -7.71
N LEU A 47 -7.87 -19.54 -6.90
CA LEU A 47 -7.71 -19.81 -5.49
C LEU A 47 -6.78 -20.99 -5.25
N PHE A 48 -6.99 -22.12 -5.95
CA PHE A 48 -6.12 -23.29 -5.87
C PHE A 48 -4.70 -22.99 -6.35
N ALA A 49 -4.52 -22.17 -7.38
CA ALA A 49 -3.20 -21.76 -7.86
C ALA A 49 -2.46 -20.93 -6.80
N TYR A 50 -3.14 -19.99 -6.12
CA TYR A 50 -2.54 -19.21 -5.02
C TYR A 50 -2.20 -20.10 -3.81
N ILE A 51 -3.13 -20.94 -3.37
CA ILE A 51 -2.90 -21.86 -2.25
C ILE A 51 -1.76 -22.82 -2.59
N GLY A 52 -1.79 -23.45 -3.76
CA GLY A 52 -0.73 -24.36 -4.21
C GLY A 52 0.63 -23.67 -4.31
N GLY A 53 0.67 -22.47 -4.89
CA GLY A 53 1.88 -21.64 -4.96
C GLY A 53 2.44 -21.30 -3.57
N THR A 54 1.57 -20.95 -2.62
CA THR A 54 1.96 -20.70 -1.22
C THR A 54 2.56 -21.94 -0.59
N PHE A 55 1.95 -23.11 -0.74
CA PHE A 55 2.49 -24.38 -0.21
C PHE A 55 3.84 -24.73 -0.82
N VAL A 56 4.04 -24.50 -2.11
CA VAL A 56 5.35 -24.73 -2.76
C VAL A 56 6.41 -23.80 -2.18
N ILE A 57 6.11 -22.51 -2.02
CA ILE A 57 7.06 -21.52 -1.45
C ILE A 57 7.39 -21.91 -0.01
N VAL A 58 6.39 -22.19 0.82
CA VAL A 58 6.59 -22.59 2.22
C VAL A 58 7.38 -23.89 2.32
N GLY A 59 7.02 -24.91 1.54
CA GLY A 59 7.73 -26.19 1.50
C GLY A 59 9.19 -26.04 1.08
N LEU A 60 9.46 -25.22 0.05
CA LEU A 60 10.81 -24.95 -0.38
C LEU A 60 11.61 -24.21 0.70
N SER A 61 10.99 -23.21 1.38
CA SER A 61 11.63 -22.47 2.47
C SER A 61 11.98 -23.38 3.64
N ILE A 62 11.08 -24.30 4.02
CA ILE A 62 11.34 -25.29 5.07
C ILE A 62 12.48 -26.24 4.64
N TYR A 63 12.44 -26.73 3.40
CA TYR A 63 13.49 -27.63 2.88
C TYR A 63 14.86 -26.98 2.88
N VAL A 64 14.96 -25.72 2.43
CA VAL A 64 16.21 -24.93 2.48
C VAL A 64 16.65 -24.74 3.91
N GLY A 65 15.73 -24.40 4.84
CA GLY A 65 16.03 -24.26 6.26
C GLY A 65 16.59 -25.52 6.90
N MET A 66 16.04 -26.70 6.54
CA MET A 66 16.54 -27.99 7.03
C MET A 66 17.95 -28.34 6.54
N ARG A 67 18.36 -27.80 5.38
CA ARG A 67 19.67 -28.03 4.78
C ARG A 67 20.63 -26.86 4.93
N TRP A 68 20.24 -25.87 5.75
CA TRP A 68 20.99 -24.62 5.87
C TRP A 68 22.45 -24.79 6.26
N ASP A 69 22.70 -25.70 7.20
CA ASP A 69 24.06 -25.98 7.72
C ASP A 69 24.91 -26.80 6.74
N ASP A 70 24.27 -27.53 5.82
CA ASP A 70 24.95 -28.31 4.77
C ASP A 70 25.39 -27.41 3.59
N LEU A 71 24.84 -26.17 3.47
CA LEU A 71 25.15 -25.26 2.39
C LEU A 71 26.38 -24.42 2.72
N ASP A 72 27.28 -24.29 1.76
CA ASP A 72 28.37 -23.32 1.82
C ASP A 72 27.85 -21.88 1.63
N ALA A 73 28.68 -20.89 1.91
CA ALA A 73 28.29 -19.47 1.84
C ALA A 73 27.72 -19.10 0.45
N LEU A 74 28.30 -19.60 -0.62
CA LEU A 74 27.84 -19.35 -2.00
C LEU A 74 26.47 -20.02 -2.24
N GLY A 75 26.29 -21.26 -1.72
CA GLY A 75 25.03 -21.98 -1.79
C GLY A 75 23.89 -21.23 -1.09
N ARG A 76 24.13 -20.71 0.12
CA ARG A 76 23.16 -19.91 0.88
C ARG A 76 22.74 -18.66 0.13
N VAL A 77 23.71 -17.93 -0.42
CA VAL A 77 23.41 -16.73 -1.24
C VAL A 77 22.66 -17.09 -2.51
N LEU A 78 23.07 -18.13 -3.21
CA LEU A 78 22.41 -18.51 -4.47
C LEU A 78 20.94 -18.91 -4.26
N VAL A 79 20.65 -19.64 -3.18
CA VAL A 79 19.30 -20.11 -2.87
C VAL A 79 18.41 -18.97 -2.36
N THR A 80 18.95 -17.93 -1.73
CA THR A 80 18.16 -16.81 -1.20
C THR A 80 18.04 -15.64 -2.17
N LEU A 81 19.16 -15.16 -2.72
CA LEU A 81 19.16 -14.02 -3.65
C LEU A 81 18.78 -14.43 -5.07
N GLY A 82 19.19 -15.64 -5.50
CA GLY A 82 18.96 -16.13 -6.87
C GLY A 82 17.50 -16.11 -7.29
N PRO A 83 16.56 -16.72 -6.53
CA PRO A 83 15.14 -16.69 -6.85
C PRO A 83 14.57 -15.28 -6.94
N GLY A 84 14.92 -14.39 -6.00
CA GLY A 84 14.47 -12.99 -6.00
C GLY A 84 14.89 -12.28 -7.29
N PHE A 85 16.17 -12.38 -7.64
CA PHE A 85 16.72 -11.78 -8.86
C PHE A 85 16.12 -12.40 -10.13
N CYS A 86 15.93 -13.72 -10.19
CA CYS A 86 15.28 -14.40 -11.31
C CYS A 86 13.84 -13.91 -11.51
N ILE A 87 13.08 -13.76 -10.40
CA ILE A 87 11.71 -13.23 -10.44
C ILE A 87 11.71 -11.78 -10.93
N PHE A 88 12.67 -10.95 -10.51
CA PHE A 88 12.80 -9.58 -10.97
C PHE A 88 13.09 -9.50 -12.47
N VAL A 89 14.05 -10.30 -12.99
CA VAL A 89 14.35 -10.39 -14.42
C VAL A 89 13.14 -10.88 -15.21
N LEU A 90 12.44 -11.90 -14.69
CA LEU A 90 11.20 -12.40 -15.31
C LEU A 90 10.13 -11.32 -15.38
N ALA A 91 9.97 -10.54 -14.29
CA ALA A 91 9.05 -9.39 -14.27
C ALA A 91 9.42 -8.36 -15.36
N LEU A 92 10.72 -8.06 -15.56
CA LEU A 92 11.19 -7.18 -16.62
C LEU A 92 10.86 -7.74 -18.02
N VAL A 93 11.11 -9.03 -18.26
CA VAL A 93 10.77 -9.69 -19.52
C VAL A 93 9.27 -9.64 -19.78
N CYS A 94 8.45 -9.90 -18.77
CA CYS A 94 6.99 -9.81 -18.89
C CYS A 94 6.50 -8.38 -19.26
N THR A 95 7.27 -7.32 -18.97
CA THR A 95 6.92 -5.96 -19.42
C THR A 95 7.17 -5.72 -20.90
N MET A 96 7.91 -6.60 -21.59
CA MET A 96 8.23 -6.46 -23.02
C MET A 96 7.14 -7.07 -23.92
N ASP A 97 6.33 -8.01 -23.39
CA ASP A 97 5.23 -8.64 -24.11
C ASP A 97 3.89 -8.18 -23.56
N SER A 98 3.05 -7.60 -24.43
CA SER A 98 1.70 -7.11 -24.07
C SER A 98 0.78 -8.21 -23.53
N ARG A 99 1.02 -9.49 -23.87
CA ARG A 99 0.23 -10.62 -23.38
C ARG A 99 0.57 -10.96 -21.91
N LEU A 100 1.83 -10.78 -21.53
CA LEU A 100 2.35 -11.11 -20.19
C LEU A 100 2.42 -9.88 -19.28
N GLU A 101 2.12 -8.71 -19.80
CA GLU A 101 2.21 -7.43 -19.09
C GLU A 101 1.48 -7.41 -17.74
N ARG A 102 0.32 -8.10 -17.65
CA ARG A 102 -0.45 -8.18 -16.40
C ARG A 102 0.24 -9.00 -15.32
N ALA A 103 1.08 -9.97 -15.70
CA ALA A 103 1.83 -10.79 -14.77
C ALA A 103 3.05 -10.05 -14.19
N SER A 104 3.52 -8.99 -14.83
CA SER A 104 4.69 -8.24 -14.36
C SER A 104 4.47 -7.60 -12.99
N THR A 105 3.26 -7.10 -12.70
CA THR A 105 2.95 -6.43 -11.43
C THR A 105 3.14 -7.35 -10.21
N PRO A 106 2.49 -8.53 -10.12
CA PRO A 106 2.71 -9.43 -8.99
C PRO A 106 4.15 -9.96 -8.92
N LEU A 107 4.83 -10.13 -10.05
CA LEU A 107 6.23 -10.55 -10.07
C LEU A 107 7.16 -9.48 -9.48
N PHE A 108 6.96 -8.19 -9.79
CA PHE A 108 7.73 -7.12 -9.15
C PHE A 108 7.49 -7.03 -7.64
N VAL A 109 6.26 -7.24 -7.18
CA VAL A 109 5.96 -7.29 -5.74
C VAL A 109 6.70 -8.47 -5.09
N LEU A 110 6.64 -9.65 -5.71
CA LEU A 110 7.29 -10.84 -5.18
C LEU A 110 8.82 -10.67 -5.14
N ALA A 111 9.42 -10.12 -6.18
CA ALA A 111 10.84 -9.80 -6.20
C ALA A 111 11.21 -8.83 -5.07
N ALA A 112 10.43 -7.74 -4.91
CA ALA A 112 10.64 -6.75 -3.85
C ALA A 112 10.50 -7.32 -2.43
N LEU A 113 9.81 -8.43 -2.24
CA LEU A 113 9.69 -9.12 -0.96
C LEU A 113 10.83 -10.12 -0.73
N VAL A 114 11.32 -10.80 -1.78
CA VAL A 114 12.31 -11.88 -1.67
C VAL A 114 13.75 -11.37 -1.74
N GLU A 115 14.06 -10.42 -2.63
CA GLU A 115 15.42 -9.90 -2.82
C GLU A 115 16.06 -9.31 -1.55
N PRO A 116 15.34 -8.55 -0.70
CA PRO A 116 15.93 -8.01 0.53
C PRO A 116 16.53 -9.08 1.44
N ALA A 117 15.83 -10.22 1.61
CA ALA A 117 16.33 -11.33 2.41
C ALA A 117 17.62 -11.91 1.81
N GLY A 118 17.70 -12.06 0.49
CA GLY A 118 18.89 -12.53 -0.19
C GLY A 118 20.09 -11.58 -0.05
N ILE A 119 19.85 -10.26 -0.12
CA ILE A 119 20.89 -9.24 0.11
C ILE A 119 21.40 -9.32 1.54
N MET A 120 20.51 -9.47 2.53
CA MET A 120 20.93 -9.59 3.94
C MET A 120 21.74 -10.85 4.21
N VAL A 121 21.36 -11.99 3.62
CA VAL A 121 22.16 -13.25 3.70
C VAL A 121 23.53 -13.04 3.05
N THR A 122 23.58 -12.38 1.90
CA THR A 122 24.86 -12.08 1.24
C THR A 122 25.78 -11.25 2.12
N LEU A 123 25.23 -10.23 2.78
CA LEU A 123 26.01 -9.41 3.70
C LEU A 123 26.45 -10.21 4.94
N GLN A 124 25.60 -11.08 5.47
CA GLN A 124 25.94 -11.91 6.63
C GLN A 124 27.08 -12.90 6.33
N GLU A 125 27.09 -13.51 5.13
CA GLU A 125 28.08 -14.51 4.76
C GLU A 125 29.44 -13.89 4.35
N TYR A 126 29.45 -12.70 3.74
CA TYR A 126 30.65 -12.09 3.18
C TYR A 126 31.14 -10.84 3.92
N SER A 127 30.37 -10.33 4.89
CA SER A 127 30.79 -9.21 5.71
C SER A 127 31.64 -9.71 6.91
N SER A 128 32.66 -8.96 7.25
CA SER A 128 33.54 -9.25 8.41
C SER A 128 32.90 -8.91 9.78
N GLY A 129 31.60 -8.75 9.83
CA GLY A 129 30.86 -8.29 11.01
C GLY A 129 30.67 -6.77 11.01
N GLY A 130 29.85 -6.28 11.93
CA GLY A 130 29.52 -4.85 12.06
C GLY A 130 28.13 -4.66 12.61
N ASP A 131 27.70 -3.40 12.69
CA ASP A 131 26.34 -3.06 13.09
C ASP A 131 25.35 -3.50 12.00
N PRO A 132 24.35 -4.34 12.34
CA PRO A 132 23.30 -4.77 11.40
C PRO A 132 22.57 -3.61 10.69
N ALA A 133 22.51 -2.43 11.31
CA ALA A 133 21.91 -1.25 10.73
C ALA A 133 22.58 -0.82 9.42
N HIS A 134 23.91 -0.96 9.30
CA HIS A 134 24.61 -0.70 8.05
C HIS A 134 24.20 -1.67 6.93
N GLY A 135 23.93 -2.94 7.28
CA GLY A 135 23.43 -3.94 6.35
C GLY A 135 22.03 -3.58 5.83
N VAL A 136 21.15 -3.17 6.73
CA VAL A 136 19.79 -2.72 6.39
C VAL A 136 19.83 -1.44 5.54
N LEU A 137 20.73 -0.50 5.86
CA LEU A 137 20.95 0.70 5.05
C LEU A 137 21.37 0.35 3.63
N PHE A 138 22.39 -0.50 3.49
CA PHE A 138 22.89 -0.96 2.19
C PHE A 138 21.79 -1.66 1.38
N MET A 139 21.07 -2.60 2.01
CA MET A 139 19.97 -3.32 1.38
C MET A 139 18.89 -2.37 0.85
N ASN A 140 18.42 -1.43 1.69
CA ASN A 140 17.43 -0.44 1.27
C ASN A 140 17.94 0.44 0.13
N GLY A 141 19.22 0.84 0.16
CA GLY A 141 19.86 1.64 -0.88
C GLY A 141 19.91 0.91 -2.22
N VAL A 142 20.35 -0.35 -2.23
CA VAL A 142 20.39 -1.20 -3.44
C VAL A 142 18.98 -1.37 -4.00
N MET A 143 18.01 -1.71 -3.18
CA MET A 143 16.62 -1.89 -3.59
C MET A 143 16.01 -0.59 -4.11
N ALA A 144 16.25 0.55 -3.45
CA ALA A 144 15.76 1.86 -3.89
C ALA A 144 16.31 2.22 -5.28
N ILE A 145 17.61 1.99 -5.52
CA ILE A 145 18.24 2.24 -6.83
C ILE A 145 17.69 1.29 -7.90
N GLN A 146 17.62 -0.02 -7.63
CA GLN A 146 17.12 -1.02 -8.56
C GLN A 146 15.67 -0.74 -8.97
N GLN A 147 14.78 -0.57 -7.98
CA GLN A 147 13.36 -0.28 -8.22
C GLN A 147 13.17 1.09 -8.85
N GLY A 148 13.92 2.12 -8.42
CA GLY A 148 13.87 3.48 -8.95
C GLY A 148 14.30 3.57 -10.40
N CYS A 149 15.43 2.98 -10.77
CA CYS A 149 15.90 2.91 -12.16
C CYS A 149 14.88 2.19 -13.06
N THR A 150 14.32 1.09 -12.55
CA THR A 150 13.28 0.33 -13.26
C THR A 150 11.98 1.15 -13.38
N PHE A 151 11.61 1.90 -12.35
CA PHE A 151 10.46 2.81 -12.40
C PHE A 151 10.63 3.90 -13.46
N ILE A 152 11.80 4.53 -13.54
CA ILE A 152 12.08 5.55 -14.56
C ILE A 152 11.92 4.96 -15.98
N ALA A 153 12.39 3.72 -16.18
CA ALA A 153 12.32 3.03 -17.47
C ALA A 153 10.90 2.56 -17.84
N ARG A 154 10.14 2.02 -16.88
CA ARG A 154 8.86 1.33 -17.13
C ARG A 154 7.62 2.07 -16.63
N ARG A 155 7.78 3.05 -15.74
CA ARG A 155 6.71 3.92 -15.19
C ARG A 155 5.51 3.16 -14.63
N ARG A 156 5.75 2.00 -13.99
CA ARG A 156 4.70 1.18 -13.37
C ARG A 156 4.40 1.64 -11.94
N THR A 157 3.13 1.65 -11.58
CA THR A 157 2.70 2.11 -10.25
C THR A 157 3.28 1.26 -9.11
N VAL A 158 3.44 -0.04 -9.32
CA VAL A 158 4.04 -0.93 -8.32
C VAL A 158 5.52 -0.58 -8.06
N LEU A 159 6.27 -0.25 -9.11
CA LEU A 159 7.67 0.16 -8.97
C LEU A 159 7.80 1.52 -8.27
N ALA A 160 6.85 2.44 -8.49
CA ALA A 160 6.78 3.69 -7.72
C ALA A 160 6.57 3.39 -6.23
N LEU A 161 5.64 2.50 -5.89
CA LEU A 161 5.37 2.11 -4.51
C LEU A 161 6.60 1.50 -3.84
N THR A 162 7.22 0.49 -4.46
CA THR A 162 8.40 -0.18 -3.91
C THR A 162 9.59 0.77 -3.79
N THR A 163 9.82 1.65 -4.78
CA THR A 163 10.85 2.70 -4.70
C THR A 163 10.63 3.62 -3.49
N ILE A 164 9.39 4.08 -3.28
CA ILE A 164 9.06 4.94 -2.13
C ILE A 164 9.35 4.20 -0.81
N VAL A 165 8.91 2.94 -0.69
CA VAL A 165 9.12 2.13 0.53
C VAL A 165 10.60 1.97 0.84
N PHE A 166 11.41 1.54 -0.12
CA PHE A 166 12.85 1.34 0.10
C PHE A 166 13.62 2.65 0.30
N THR A 167 13.20 3.74 -0.38
CA THR A 167 13.80 5.07 -0.17
C THR A 167 13.50 5.60 1.23
N LEU A 168 12.26 5.46 1.70
CA LEU A 168 11.91 5.81 3.09
C LEU A 168 12.67 4.96 4.09
N GLY A 169 12.76 3.64 3.86
CA GLY A 169 13.55 2.74 4.69
C GLY A 169 15.03 3.14 4.74
N PHE A 170 15.62 3.49 3.61
CA PHE A 170 16.99 3.99 3.52
C PHE A 170 17.20 5.24 4.39
N PHE A 171 16.38 6.27 4.22
CA PHE A 171 16.53 7.50 4.99
C PHE A 171 16.21 7.31 6.47
N THR A 172 15.25 6.46 6.83
CA THR A 172 14.95 6.13 8.23
C THR A 172 16.19 5.58 8.92
N VAL A 173 16.83 4.56 8.34
CA VAL A 173 18.05 3.95 8.92
C VAL A 173 19.24 4.90 8.85
N ALA A 174 19.36 5.70 7.78
CA ALA A 174 20.44 6.69 7.67
C ALA A 174 20.38 7.74 8.78
N PHE A 175 19.20 8.28 9.08
CA PHE A 175 19.02 9.25 10.15
C PHE A 175 19.21 8.63 11.54
N ASP A 176 18.79 7.37 11.73
CA ASP A 176 19.03 6.63 12.97
C ASP A 176 20.53 6.45 13.23
N LEU A 177 21.30 6.03 12.23
CA LEU A 177 22.75 5.93 12.29
C LEU A 177 23.46 7.27 12.52
N LEU A 178 22.86 8.38 12.10
CA LEU A 178 23.34 9.74 12.40
C LEU A 178 22.97 10.19 13.81
N GLY A 179 22.28 9.37 14.61
CA GLY A 179 21.87 9.69 15.97
C GLY A 179 20.71 10.68 16.05
N VAL A 180 19.92 10.82 14.98
CA VAL A 180 18.71 11.66 14.99
C VAL A 180 17.64 11.00 15.86
N HIS A 181 16.99 11.80 16.72
CA HIS A 181 15.95 11.29 17.60
C HIS A 181 14.80 10.63 16.80
N HIS A 182 14.37 9.43 17.20
CA HIS A 182 13.43 8.60 16.43
C HIS A 182 12.10 9.32 16.13
N ASN A 183 11.60 10.16 17.06
CA ASN A 183 10.36 10.94 16.84
C ASN A 183 10.54 12.00 15.72
N LEU A 184 11.71 12.61 15.63
CA LEU A 184 12.06 13.51 14.54
C LEU A 184 12.10 12.77 13.20
N ILE A 185 12.70 11.57 13.18
CA ILE A 185 12.72 10.71 11.99
C ILE A 185 11.28 10.43 11.55
N GLY A 186 10.41 10.02 12.49
CA GLY A 186 8.99 9.74 12.19
C GLY A 186 8.26 10.95 11.63
N LEU A 187 8.45 12.14 12.23
CA LEU A 187 7.84 13.38 11.74
C LEU A 187 8.31 13.73 10.31
N VAL A 188 9.61 13.68 10.06
CA VAL A 188 10.18 14.02 8.75
C VAL A 188 9.75 12.98 7.69
N MET A 189 9.81 11.69 8.01
CA MET A 189 9.42 10.62 7.06
C MET A 189 7.92 10.66 6.79
N GLY A 190 7.09 10.84 7.81
CA GLY A 190 5.64 10.97 7.68
C GLY A 190 5.25 12.18 6.83
N ALA A 191 5.82 13.35 7.11
CA ALA A 191 5.60 14.56 6.32
C ALA A 191 6.07 14.40 4.87
N SER A 192 7.25 13.81 4.65
CA SER A 192 7.79 13.54 3.31
C SER A 192 6.86 12.61 2.52
N LEU A 193 6.35 11.56 3.15
CA LEU A 193 5.40 10.63 2.50
C LEU A 193 4.07 11.32 2.17
N MET A 194 3.58 12.23 3.02
CA MET A 194 2.39 13.02 2.72
C MET A 194 2.61 13.98 1.53
N CYS A 195 3.79 14.61 1.42
CA CYS A 195 4.17 15.43 0.27
C CYS A 195 4.26 14.60 -1.02
N ILE A 196 4.85 13.40 -0.94
CA ILE A 196 4.89 12.44 -2.05
C ILE A 196 3.46 12.03 -2.44
N ALA A 197 2.59 11.74 -1.47
CA ALA A 197 1.19 11.41 -1.71
C ALA A 197 0.44 12.52 -2.46
N TRP A 198 0.70 13.78 -2.09
CA TRP A 198 0.12 14.93 -2.81
C TRP A 198 0.60 15.03 -4.25
N SER A 199 1.88 14.77 -4.51
CA SER A 199 2.42 14.70 -5.87
C SER A 199 1.82 13.53 -6.67
N LEU A 200 1.69 12.35 -6.04
CA LEU A 200 1.09 11.16 -6.64
C LEU A 200 -0.39 11.37 -7.00
N ASP A 201 -1.16 12.10 -6.18
CA ASP A 201 -2.59 12.36 -6.45
C ASP A 201 -2.80 13.16 -7.74
N ARG A 202 -1.81 13.96 -8.16
CA ARG A 202 -1.81 14.74 -9.41
C ARG A 202 -1.17 14.00 -10.60
N SER A 203 -0.68 12.78 -10.37
CA SER A 203 0.01 11.97 -11.37
C SER A 203 -0.86 10.81 -11.88
N ARG A 204 -0.36 10.09 -12.91
CA ARG A 204 -0.99 8.82 -13.37
C ARG A 204 -0.96 7.70 -12.32
N HIS A 205 -0.16 7.87 -11.25
CA HIS A 205 -0.01 6.89 -10.16
C HIS A 205 -0.93 7.17 -8.97
N ARG A 206 -2.03 7.89 -9.20
CA ARG A 206 -3.00 8.28 -8.18
C ARG A 206 -3.56 7.12 -7.36
N SER A 207 -3.60 5.90 -7.92
CA SER A 207 -4.12 4.71 -7.23
C SER A 207 -3.41 4.40 -5.90
N ILE A 208 -2.12 4.78 -5.76
CA ILE A 208 -1.34 4.56 -4.52
C ILE A 208 -1.30 5.79 -3.60
N ALA A 209 -1.82 6.94 -4.05
CA ALA A 209 -1.81 8.17 -3.24
C ALA A 209 -2.57 8.01 -1.92
N GLY A 210 -3.72 7.32 -1.94
CA GLY A 210 -4.51 7.03 -0.73
C GLY A 210 -3.75 6.20 0.31
N LEU A 211 -2.97 5.22 -0.15
CA LEU A 211 -2.10 4.39 0.71
C LEU A 211 -0.95 5.24 1.29
N ALA A 212 -0.32 6.09 0.48
CA ALA A 212 0.75 6.97 0.91
C ALA A 212 0.26 8.02 1.93
N TYR A 213 -0.94 8.58 1.74
CA TYR A 213 -1.58 9.44 2.75
C TYR A 213 -1.85 8.71 4.05
N PHE A 214 -2.35 7.47 3.99
CA PHE A 214 -2.63 6.66 5.16
C PHE A 214 -1.36 6.44 5.98
N PHE A 215 -0.34 5.83 5.40
CA PHE A 215 0.90 5.54 6.12
C PHE A 215 1.65 6.82 6.52
N GLY A 216 1.69 7.84 5.66
CA GLY A 216 2.31 9.12 5.99
C GLY A 216 1.69 9.78 7.20
N SER A 217 0.36 9.82 7.28
CA SER A 217 -0.34 10.40 8.42
C SER A 217 -0.23 9.55 9.69
N VAL A 218 -0.24 8.22 9.59
CA VAL A 218 -0.02 7.32 10.74
C VAL A 218 1.38 7.52 11.32
N ILE A 219 2.42 7.54 10.46
CA ILE A 219 3.80 7.75 10.92
C ILE A 219 3.96 9.15 11.52
N PHE A 220 3.43 10.17 10.87
CA PHE A 220 3.54 11.57 11.33
C PHE A 220 2.84 11.79 12.67
N LEU A 221 1.56 11.40 12.75
CA LEU A 221 0.78 11.60 13.97
C LEU A 221 1.22 10.67 15.10
N GLY A 222 1.65 9.44 14.79
CA GLY A 222 2.24 8.54 15.78
C GLY A 222 3.52 9.11 16.41
N ALA A 223 4.46 9.58 15.58
CA ALA A 223 5.67 10.22 16.07
C ALA A 223 5.40 11.52 16.84
N ALA A 224 4.41 12.30 16.40
CA ALA A 224 3.98 13.50 17.13
C ALA A 224 3.36 13.15 18.48
N TRP A 225 2.58 12.06 18.56
CA TRP A 225 2.02 11.55 19.80
C TRP A 225 3.13 11.17 20.78
N ASP A 226 4.05 10.29 20.36
CA ASP A 226 5.15 9.83 21.22
C ASP A 226 6.03 10.98 21.74
N TRP A 227 6.16 12.05 20.95
CA TRP A 227 6.97 13.20 21.36
C TRP A 227 6.24 14.16 22.30
N LEU A 228 4.94 14.33 22.13
CA LEU A 228 4.17 15.38 22.81
C LEU A 228 3.40 14.87 24.04
N HIS A 229 3.14 13.55 24.12
CA HIS A 229 2.22 12.95 25.10
C HIS A 229 2.57 13.33 26.55
N ASP A 230 3.83 13.18 26.98
CA ASP A 230 4.25 13.45 28.36
C ASP A 230 4.83 14.85 28.57
N THR A 231 4.58 15.79 27.65
CA THR A 231 5.15 17.12 27.71
C THR A 231 4.11 18.21 27.95
N VAL A 232 4.57 19.39 28.42
CA VAL A 232 3.72 20.60 28.52
C VAL A 232 3.14 21.01 27.14
N ALA A 233 3.76 20.52 26.04
CA ALA A 233 3.33 20.76 24.68
C ALA A 233 2.24 19.80 24.18
N ASN A 234 1.69 18.92 25.02
CA ASN A 234 0.61 17.98 24.66
C ASN A 234 -0.55 18.64 23.87
N PRO A 235 -1.06 19.87 24.20
CA PRO A 235 -2.10 20.50 23.39
C PRO A 235 -1.72 20.78 21.93
N LEU A 236 -0.43 20.80 21.59
CA LEU A 236 0.04 20.97 20.23
C LEU A 236 -0.35 19.78 19.33
N PHE A 237 -0.48 18.57 19.92
CA PHE A 237 -0.97 17.41 19.19
C PHE A 237 -2.41 17.62 18.68
N LEU A 238 -3.27 18.26 19.49
CA LEU A 238 -4.62 18.63 19.07
C LEU A 238 -4.58 19.53 17.83
N ALA A 239 -3.69 20.53 17.82
CA ALA A 239 -3.53 21.43 16.70
C ALA A 239 -3.03 20.68 15.45
N LEU A 240 -2.09 19.73 15.60
CA LEU A 240 -1.60 18.88 14.50
C LEU A 240 -2.69 17.97 13.94
N ALA A 241 -3.49 17.33 14.81
CA ALA A 241 -4.61 16.48 14.39
C ALA A 241 -5.69 17.29 13.65
N CYS A 242 -6.06 18.47 14.16
CA CYS A 242 -6.97 19.39 13.48
C CYS A 242 -6.39 19.90 12.15
N GLY A 243 -5.10 20.20 12.11
CA GLY A 243 -4.38 20.57 10.88
C GLY A 243 -4.41 19.45 9.83
N ALA A 244 -4.24 18.19 10.26
CA ALA A 244 -4.35 17.03 9.38
C ALA A 244 -5.79 16.83 8.86
N ILE A 245 -6.83 17.08 9.67
CA ILE A 245 -8.23 17.08 9.22
C ILE A 245 -8.44 18.18 8.16
N PHE A 246 -7.95 19.39 8.41
CA PHE A 246 -8.02 20.47 7.44
C PHE A 246 -7.28 20.11 6.14
N LEU A 247 -6.07 19.56 6.24
CA LEU A 247 -5.30 19.10 5.09
C LEU A 247 -6.04 18.01 4.30
N SER A 248 -6.80 17.14 4.98
CA SER A 248 -7.60 16.11 4.33
C SER A 248 -8.69 16.68 3.41
N THR A 249 -9.26 17.85 3.77
CA THR A 249 -10.24 18.55 2.94
C THR A 249 -9.60 19.17 1.70
N VAL A 250 -8.40 19.75 1.85
CA VAL A 250 -7.61 20.32 0.75
C VAL A 250 -7.12 19.23 -0.21
N ALA A 251 -6.56 18.15 0.34
CA ALA A 251 -6.09 16.99 -0.42
C ALA A 251 -7.25 16.10 -0.91
N ARG A 252 -8.47 16.30 -0.41
CA ARG A 252 -9.66 15.46 -0.69
C ARG A 252 -9.39 13.98 -0.49
N SER A 253 -8.61 13.63 0.53
CA SER A 253 -8.19 12.25 0.83
C SER A 253 -8.98 11.68 2.00
N ARG A 254 -9.75 10.61 1.71
CA ARG A 254 -10.52 9.89 2.75
C ARG A 254 -9.61 9.20 3.76
N SER A 255 -8.48 8.67 3.31
CA SER A 255 -7.51 7.97 4.17
C SER A 255 -6.90 8.93 5.20
N LEU A 256 -6.51 10.13 4.77
CA LEU A 256 -5.97 11.15 5.66
C LEU A 256 -7.04 11.61 6.68
N LEU A 257 -8.29 11.82 6.22
CA LEU A 257 -9.40 12.17 7.12
C LEU A 257 -9.62 11.09 8.19
N LEU A 258 -9.63 9.82 7.80
CA LEU A 258 -9.83 8.70 8.71
C LEU A 258 -8.75 8.67 9.80
N VAL A 259 -7.47 8.73 9.41
CA VAL A 259 -6.35 8.66 10.37
C VAL A 259 -6.36 9.88 11.29
N ALA A 260 -6.55 11.09 10.75
CA ALA A 260 -6.58 12.32 11.53
C ALA A 260 -7.77 12.33 12.54
N THR A 261 -8.92 11.82 12.14
CA THR A 261 -10.08 11.69 13.03
C THR A 261 -9.84 10.66 14.14
N LEU A 262 -9.24 9.51 13.80
CA LEU A 262 -8.88 8.49 14.79
C LEU A 262 -7.84 9.02 15.79
N ALA A 263 -6.83 9.76 15.31
CA ALA A 263 -5.82 10.37 16.18
C ALA A 263 -6.44 11.41 17.13
N LEU A 264 -7.36 12.24 16.61
CA LEU A 264 -8.07 13.21 17.42
C LEU A 264 -8.94 12.54 18.51
N VAL A 265 -9.65 11.47 18.13
CA VAL A 265 -10.48 10.69 19.06
C VAL A 265 -9.61 10.02 20.13
N GLY A 266 -8.47 9.43 19.73
CA GLY A 266 -7.50 8.83 20.64
C GLY A 266 -6.99 9.87 21.66
N TYR A 267 -6.58 11.04 21.17
CA TYR A 267 -6.14 12.15 22.03
C TYR A 267 -7.20 12.59 23.04
N LEU A 268 -8.44 12.76 22.59
CA LEU A 268 -9.52 13.17 23.48
C LEU A 268 -9.86 12.11 24.53
N GLY A 269 -9.81 10.82 24.11
CA GLY A 269 -10.00 9.70 25.04
C GLY A 269 -8.94 9.70 26.14
N ASP A 270 -7.68 9.85 25.76
CA ASP A 270 -6.55 9.92 26.68
C ASP A 270 -6.64 11.15 27.59
N PHE A 271 -6.87 12.34 27.03
CA PHE A 271 -7.03 13.58 27.78
C PHE A 271 -8.17 13.52 28.80
N ILE A 272 -9.31 12.90 28.46
CA ILE A 272 -10.43 12.71 29.36
C ILE A 272 -10.04 11.72 30.47
N THR A 273 -9.33 10.65 30.12
CA THR A 273 -8.88 9.66 31.11
C THR A 273 -7.94 10.31 32.13
N ASP A 274 -6.96 11.05 31.72
CA ASP A 274 -5.96 11.67 32.58
C ASP A 274 -6.54 12.74 33.53
N ARG A 275 -7.53 13.51 33.02
CA ARG A 275 -8.08 14.64 33.77
C ARG A 275 -9.27 14.30 34.66
N PHE A 276 -10.02 13.26 34.32
CA PHE A 276 -11.30 12.94 34.96
C PHE A 276 -11.36 11.53 35.54
N ALA A 277 -10.29 10.73 35.46
CA ALA A 277 -10.27 9.37 36.01
C ALA A 277 -10.50 9.34 37.51
N ASP A 278 -10.03 10.36 38.23
CA ASP A 278 -10.15 10.47 39.71
C ASP A 278 -11.52 10.99 40.15
N ASP A 279 -12.21 11.79 39.31
CA ASP A 279 -13.44 12.51 39.69
C ASP A 279 -14.73 11.91 39.09
N LEU A 280 -14.62 11.14 37.97
CA LEU A 280 -15.77 10.54 37.31
C LEU A 280 -15.80 9.02 37.48
N SER A 281 -16.96 8.48 37.87
CA SER A 281 -17.14 7.02 37.83
C SER A 281 -16.94 6.49 36.39
N GLY A 282 -16.23 5.37 36.24
CA GLY A 282 -15.89 4.78 34.95
C GLY A 282 -17.03 4.68 33.91
N PRO A 283 -18.29 4.36 34.30
CA PRO A 283 -19.46 4.37 33.42
C PRO A 283 -19.78 5.74 32.81
N LEU A 284 -19.64 6.82 33.56
CA LEU A 284 -19.96 8.18 33.11
C LEU A 284 -18.93 8.65 32.07
N MET A 285 -17.69 8.26 32.28
CA MET A 285 -16.58 8.51 31.33
C MET A 285 -16.79 7.80 29.99
N LEU A 286 -17.21 6.53 30.01
CA LEU A 286 -17.55 5.79 28.78
C LEU A 286 -18.69 6.47 28.00
N ILE A 287 -19.68 7.04 28.70
CA ILE A 287 -20.77 7.78 28.05
C ILE A 287 -20.24 9.05 27.36
N VAL A 288 -19.38 9.82 28.02
CA VAL A 288 -18.80 11.05 27.46
C VAL A 288 -17.94 10.71 26.23
N ILE A 289 -17.05 9.71 26.33
CA ILE A 289 -16.26 9.22 25.20
C ILE A 289 -17.18 8.77 24.04
N GLY A 290 -18.24 8.05 24.33
CA GLY A 290 -19.22 7.60 23.34
C GLY A 290 -19.87 8.76 22.57
N PHE A 291 -20.29 9.82 23.25
CA PHE A 291 -20.86 11.01 22.63
C PHE A 291 -19.85 11.77 21.78
N VAL A 292 -18.60 11.88 22.25
CA VAL A 292 -17.49 12.49 21.50
C VAL A 292 -17.21 11.71 20.22
N LEU A 293 -17.15 10.39 20.30
CA LEU A 293 -16.97 9.49 19.15
C LEU A 293 -18.09 9.64 18.11
N ILE A 294 -19.36 9.68 18.56
CA ILE A 294 -20.52 9.88 17.69
C ILE A 294 -20.44 11.26 17.01
N GLY A 295 -20.08 12.30 17.75
CA GLY A 295 -19.94 13.66 17.22
C GLY A 295 -18.86 13.75 16.13
N PHE A 296 -17.67 13.19 16.38
CA PHE A 296 -16.59 13.17 15.40
C PHE A 296 -16.88 12.25 14.22
N GLY A 297 -17.53 11.09 14.45
CA GLY A 297 -18.01 10.23 13.39
C GLY A 297 -18.96 10.96 12.44
N GLY A 298 -19.93 11.69 13.01
CA GLY A 298 -20.85 12.53 12.24
C GLY A 298 -20.14 13.65 11.47
N LEU A 299 -19.17 14.33 12.10
CA LEU A 299 -18.37 15.36 11.46
C LEU A 299 -17.53 14.79 10.29
N ALA A 300 -16.89 13.65 10.51
CA ALA A 300 -16.09 12.97 9.47
C ALA A 300 -16.95 12.56 8.27
N VAL A 301 -18.16 12.03 8.52
CA VAL A 301 -19.14 11.70 7.47
C VAL A 301 -19.61 12.97 6.75
N ALA A 302 -19.93 14.04 7.47
CA ALA A 302 -20.34 15.31 6.88
C ALA A 302 -19.23 15.91 5.98
N ILE A 303 -18.00 15.91 6.44
CA ILE A 303 -16.84 16.36 5.65
C ILE A 303 -16.64 15.45 4.43
N ASN A 304 -16.70 14.13 4.61
CA ASN A 304 -16.55 13.19 3.50
C ASN A 304 -17.61 13.41 2.42
N ASN A 305 -18.87 13.57 2.82
CA ASN A 305 -19.98 13.74 1.89
C ASN A 305 -19.93 15.11 1.19
N ARG A 306 -19.59 16.18 1.92
CA ARG A 306 -19.62 17.54 1.39
C ARG A 306 -18.41 17.89 0.53
N PHE A 307 -17.23 17.37 0.87
CA PHE A 307 -15.96 17.82 0.24
C PHE A 307 -15.22 16.72 -0.54
N ILE A 308 -15.47 15.46 -0.26
CA ILE A 308 -14.72 14.34 -0.83
C ILE A 308 -15.54 13.53 -1.82
N SER A 309 -16.83 13.30 -1.54
CA SER A 309 -17.69 12.43 -2.33
C SER A 309 -18.11 13.02 -3.70
N GLU A 310 -18.19 14.34 -3.84
CA GLU A 310 -18.59 15.01 -5.09
C GLU A 310 -17.65 14.69 -6.26
N ARG A 311 -16.41 14.31 -6.01
CA ARG A 311 -15.46 13.97 -7.06
C ARG A 311 -15.64 12.55 -7.64
N SER A 312 -16.35 11.67 -6.94
CA SER A 312 -16.69 10.32 -7.47
C SER A 312 -17.85 10.36 -8.46
N ALA A 313 -18.68 11.40 -8.40
CA ALA A 313 -19.83 11.59 -9.30
C ALA A 313 -19.46 12.37 -10.59
N ALA A 314 -18.41 13.21 -10.56
CA ALA A 314 -17.87 13.84 -11.74
C ALA A 314 -16.94 12.83 -12.45
N GLY A 315 -17.50 12.04 -13.36
CA GLY A 315 -16.75 11.22 -14.30
C GLY A 315 -15.73 12.06 -15.08
N PRO A 316 -14.72 11.45 -15.72
CA PRO A 316 -13.72 12.16 -16.51
C PRO A 316 -14.42 12.71 -17.78
N GLU A 317 -15.01 13.89 -17.67
CA GLU A 317 -15.27 14.72 -18.85
C GLU A 317 -13.90 15.19 -19.34
N GLY A 318 -13.32 14.41 -20.25
CA GLY A 318 -12.20 14.83 -21.05
C GLY A 318 -12.63 16.07 -21.85
N PRO A 319 -11.76 17.09 -22.03
CA PRO A 319 -12.05 18.21 -22.91
C PRO A 319 -12.29 17.65 -24.31
N ALA A 320 -13.48 17.88 -24.85
CA ALA A 320 -13.78 17.65 -26.26
C ALA A 320 -12.77 18.47 -27.06
N LEU A 321 -11.90 17.78 -27.77
CA LEU A 321 -11.03 18.38 -28.78
C LEU A 321 -11.94 18.96 -29.88
N GLN A 322 -12.04 20.29 -29.93
CA GLN A 322 -12.42 21.05 -31.13
C GLN A 322 -11.17 21.22 -32.00
#